data_cafdf75a472870ad53f8455079d05d85
#
_entry.id   cafdf75a472870ad53f8455079d05d85
#
_cell.length_a   1.000
_cell.length_b   1.000
_cell.length_c   1.000
_cell.angle_alpha   90.00
_cell.angle_beta   90.00
_cell.angle_gamma   90.00
#
_symmetry.space_group_name_H-M   'P 1'
#
loop_
_entity.id
_entity.type
_entity.pdbx_description
1 polymer ?
#
loop_
_entity_poly.entity_id
_entity_poly.type
_entity_poly.pdbx_seq_one_letter_code
_entity_poly.pdbx_strand_id
1 'polypeptide(L)'
;MRVFIDANVLFTAVHDPGGKAAFVIELGSAGNFFLFTSDAAREEAERNLAAKYPDSLPLLEALPGRITSVNADLSAPFPDGLPANDVVIFQAALACRATHLLTGDLHHFGPLMNRPVVTFSIIIQTVAEFLATL
;
A
#
# COMPACT_ATOMS: atom_id res chain seq x y z
N MET A 1 11.26 0.98 10.00
CA MET A 1 9.88 1.24 9.55
C MET A 1 9.33 0.04 8.80
N ARG A 2 8.06 -0.18 8.91
CA ARG A 2 7.30 -1.25 8.25
C ARG A 2 6.22 -0.59 7.42
N VAL A 3 6.39 -0.60 6.10
CA VAL A 3 5.58 0.20 5.17
C VAL A 3 4.68 -0.73 4.36
N PHE A 4 3.38 -0.56 4.54
CA PHE A 4 2.37 -1.28 3.75
C PHE A 4 1.95 -0.40 2.57
N ILE A 5 1.89 -0.96 1.38
CA ILE A 5 1.47 -0.24 0.18
C ILE A 5 0.15 -0.78 -0.37
N ASP A 6 -0.77 0.16 -0.62
CA ASP A 6 -2.10 -0.12 -1.15
C ASP A 6 -2.05 -0.45 -2.66
N ALA A 7 -3.15 -0.97 -3.18
CA ALA A 7 -3.29 -1.38 -4.58
C ALA A 7 -2.95 -0.27 -5.57
N ASN A 8 -3.41 0.95 -5.32
CA ASN A 8 -3.14 2.08 -6.22
C ASN A 8 -1.66 2.47 -6.24
N VAL A 9 -0.93 2.26 -5.16
CA VAL A 9 0.52 2.49 -5.10
C VAL A 9 1.25 1.42 -5.92
N LEU A 10 0.85 0.15 -5.80
CA LEU A 10 1.38 -0.93 -6.64
C LEU A 10 1.13 -0.65 -8.12
N PHE A 11 -0.10 -0.30 -8.46
CA PHE A 11 -0.50 0.03 -9.83
C PHE A 11 0.39 1.14 -10.41
N THR A 12 0.56 2.24 -9.66
CA THR A 12 1.34 3.38 -10.11
C THR A 12 2.82 3.04 -10.25
N ALA A 13 3.38 2.29 -9.30
CA ALA A 13 4.79 1.88 -9.34
C ALA A 13 5.11 1.05 -10.59
N VAL A 14 4.17 0.19 -10.99
CA VAL A 14 4.38 -0.73 -12.11
C VAL A 14 4.22 -0.01 -13.45
N HIS A 15 3.20 0.83 -13.59
CA HIS A 15 2.96 1.50 -14.87
C HIS A 15 3.79 2.78 -15.05
N ASP A 16 4.32 3.34 -13.97
CA ASP A 16 5.23 4.50 -14.01
C ASP A 16 6.54 4.20 -13.27
N PRO A 17 7.44 3.42 -13.88
CA PRO A 17 8.67 2.97 -13.21
C PRO A 17 9.66 4.08 -12.89
N GLY A 18 9.50 5.28 -13.45
CA GLY A 18 10.31 6.44 -13.12
C GLY A 18 9.71 7.34 -12.05
N GLY A 19 8.54 6.99 -11.51
CA GLY A 19 7.80 7.81 -10.58
C GLY A 19 8.13 7.55 -9.11
N LYS A 20 7.47 8.31 -8.24
CA LYS A 20 7.70 8.26 -6.78
C LYS A 20 7.28 6.93 -6.15
N ALA A 21 6.20 6.31 -6.62
CA ALA A 21 5.76 5.02 -6.11
C ALA A 21 6.80 3.92 -6.36
N ALA A 22 7.37 3.88 -7.57
CA ALA A 22 8.46 2.97 -7.90
C ALA A 22 9.69 3.24 -7.04
N PHE A 23 9.98 4.50 -6.76
CA PHE A 23 11.11 4.88 -5.91
C PHE A 23 10.96 4.36 -4.47
N VAL A 24 9.75 4.38 -3.91
CA VAL A 24 9.49 3.77 -2.59
C VAL A 24 9.84 2.29 -2.60
N ILE A 25 9.48 1.56 -3.65
CA ILE A 25 9.80 0.14 -3.77
C ILE A 25 11.31 -0.07 -3.88
N GLU A 26 12.00 0.76 -4.63
CA GLU A 26 13.47 0.71 -4.73
C GLU A 26 14.13 0.93 -3.37
N LEU A 27 13.69 1.93 -2.61
CA LEU A 27 14.24 2.23 -1.29
C LEU A 27 14.02 1.06 -0.31
N GLY A 28 12.83 0.48 -0.30
CA GLY A 28 12.55 -0.69 0.53
C GLY A 28 13.39 -1.91 0.11
N SER A 29 13.53 -2.13 -1.19
CA SER A 29 14.36 -3.22 -1.72
C SER A 29 15.83 -3.06 -1.40
N ALA A 30 16.30 -1.82 -1.24
CA ALA A 30 17.66 -1.51 -0.83
C ALA A 30 17.88 -1.63 0.70
N GLY A 31 16.82 -1.97 1.47
CA GLY A 31 16.93 -2.24 2.89
C GLY A 31 16.64 -1.04 3.80
N ASN A 32 16.13 0.07 3.28
CA ASN A 32 15.83 1.25 4.09
C ASN A 32 14.64 1.06 5.03
N PHE A 33 13.72 0.18 4.68
CA PHE A 33 12.57 -0.22 5.48
C PHE A 33 12.00 -1.54 4.92
N PHE A 34 11.12 -2.18 5.69
CA PHE A 34 10.41 -3.37 5.24
C PHE A 34 9.17 -2.98 4.44
N LEU A 35 8.96 -3.63 3.29
CA LEU A 35 7.80 -3.42 2.43
C LEU A 35 6.80 -4.56 2.54
N PHE A 36 5.53 -4.20 2.64
CA PHE A 36 4.41 -5.15 2.71
C PHE A 36 3.30 -4.74 1.76
N THR A 37 2.56 -5.72 1.30
CA THR A 37 1.26 -5.55 0.67
C THR A 37 0.39 -6.74 1.04
N SER A 38 -0.81 -6.84 0.49
CA SER A 38 -1.69 -7.99 0.72
C SER A 38 -2.08 -8.64 -0.60
N ASP A 39 -2.59 -9.88 -0.52
CA ASP A 39 -3.12 -10.56 -1.70
C ASP A 39 -4.29 -9.78 -2.29
N ALA A 40 -5.16 -9.21 -1.44
CA ALA A 40 -6.28 -8.38 -1.89
C ALA A 40 -5.82 -7.13 -2.65
N ALA A 41 -4.79 -6.43 -2.14
CA ALA A 41 -4.21 -5.26 -2.81
C ALA A 41 -3.57 -5.64 -4.15
N ARG A 42 -2.83 -6.75 -4.17
CA ARG A 42 -2.20 -7.24 -5.40
C ARG A 42 -3.24 -7.63 -6.45
N GLU A 43 -4.28 -8.34 -6.09
CA GLU A 43 -5.35 -8.73 -7.00
C GLU A 43 -6.09 -7.52 -7.59
N GLU A 44 -6.34 -6.49 -6.79
CA GLU A 44 -6.92 -5.24 -7.26
C GLU A 44 -6.00 -4.54 -8.24
N ALA A 45 -4.71 -4.46 -7.96
CA ALA A 45 -3.72 -3.89 -8.87
C ALA A 45 -3.67 -4.67 -10.19
N GLU A 46 -3.70 -6.00 -10.14
CA GLU A 46 -3.74 -6.85 -11.34
C GLU A 46 -4.96 -6.54 -12.20
N ARG A 47 -6.16 -6.47 -11.60
CA ARG A 47 -7.38 -6.16 -12.34
C ARG A 47 -7.30 -4.80 -13.02
N ASN A 48 -6.81 -3.81 -12.32
CA ASN A 48 -6.70 -2.44 -12.85
C ASN A 48 -5.65 -2.34 -13.95
N LEU A 49 -4.51 -3.04 -13.81
CA LEU A 49 -3.49 -3.08 -14.86
C LEU A 49 -4.00 -3.83 -16.10
N ALA A 50 -4.67 -4.95 -15.92
CA ALA A 50 -5.24 -5.71 -17.03
C ALA A 50 -6.25 -4.88 -17.83
N ALA A 51 -7.01 -4.02 -17.16
CA ALA A 51 -8.00 -3.15 -17.81
C ALA A 51 -7.38 -1.95 -18.50
N LYS A 52 -6.33 -1.36 -17.93
CA LYS A 52 -5.79 -0.06 -18.38
C LYS A 52 -4.43 -0.15 -19.04
N TYR A 53 -3.54 -0.99 -18.53
CA TYR A 53 -2.15 -1.11 -18.98
C TYR A 53 -1.72 -2.59 -18.97
N PRO A 54 -2.31 -3.44 -19.83
CA PRO A 54 -2.06 -4.89 -19.78
C PRO A 54 -0.59 -5.24 -20.03
N ASP A 55 0.15 -4.43 -20.78
CA ASP A 55 1.57 -4.67 -21.04
C ASP A 55 2.44 -4.50 -19.79
N SER A 56 1.91 -3.89 -18.74
CA SER A 56 2.62 -3.70 -17.47
C SER A 56 2.44 -4.87 -16.49
N LEU A 57 1.54 -5.82 -16.77
CA LEU A 57 1.31 -6.98 -15.89
C LEU A 57 2.58 -7.78 -15.56
N PRO A 58 3.49 -8.06 -16.52
CA PRO A 58 4.73 -8.78 -16.20
C PRO A 58 5.61 -8.07 -15.17
N LEU A 59 5.55 -6.74 -15.10
CA LEU A 59 6.32 -5.96 -14.12
C LEU A 59 5.76 -6.13 -12.70
N LEU A 60 4.45 -6.28 -12.56
CA LEU A 60 3.85 -6.59 -11.25
C LEU A 60 4.31 -7.96 -10.75
N GLU A 61 4.33 -8.96 -11.62
CA GLU A 61 4.78 -10.30 -11.28
C GLU A 61 6.27 -10.35 -10.90
N ALA A 62 7.06 -9.40 -11.37
CA ALA A 62 8.48 -9.31 -11.06
C ALA A 62 8.76 -8.73 -9.66
N LEU A 63 7.74 -8.20 -8.97
CA LEU A 63 7.89 -7.59 -7.63
C LEU A 63 7.90 -8.58 -6.44
N PRO A 64 7.43 -9.85 -6.51
CA PRO A 64 7.21 -10.68 -5.33
C PRO A 64 8.40 -10.83 -4.40
N GLY A 65 9.63 -10.85 -4.93
CA GLY A 65 10.84 -10.97 -4.11
C GLY A 65 11.21 -9.72 -3.33
N ARG A 66 10.52 -8.61 -3.57
CA ARG A 66 10.83 -7.30 -2.97
C ARG A 66 9.81 -6.87 -1.93
N ILE A 67 8.62 -7.44 -1.98
CA ILE A 67 7.48 -7.03 -1.13
C ILE A 67 6.92 -8.28 -0.46
N THR A 68 6.83 -8.23 0.86
CA THR A 68 6.24 -9.33 1.63
C THR A 68 4.72 -9.23 1.56
N SER A 69 4.06 -10.30 1.12
CA SER A 69 2.60 -10.41 1.15
C SER A 69 2.11 -10.84 2.51
N VAL A 70 1.07 -10.17 2.99
CA VAL A 70 0.39 -10.51 4.25
C VAL A 70 -1.12 -10.60 3.99
N ASN A 71 -1.81 -11.37 4.82
CA ASN A 71 -3.26 -11.47 4.78
C ASN A 71 -3.88 -10.68 5.93
N ALA A 72 -5.07 -10.16 5.71
CA ALA A 72 -5.82 -9.46 6.74
C ALA A 72 -6.21 -10.41 7.87
N ASP A 73 -6.15 -9.91 9.09
CA ASP A 73 -6.86 -10.52 10.23
C ASP A 73 -8.25 -9.87 10.27
N LEU A 74 -9.26 -10.61 9.83
CA LEU A 74 -10.62 -10.10 9.70
C LEU A 74 -11.29 -9.81 11.05
N SER A 75 -10.69 -10.25 12.16
CA SER A 75 -11.16 -9.91 13.51
C SER A 75 -10.49 -8.63 14.06
N ALA A 76 -9.50 -8.09 13.34
CA ALA A 76 -8.79 -6.90 13.81
C ALA A 76 -9.67 -5.64 13.74
N PRO A 77 -9.42 -4.65 14.61
CA PRO A 77 -10.16 -3.39 14.58
C PRO A 77 -9.82 -2.59 13.32
N PHE A 78 -10.69 -1.65 13.02
CA PHE A 78 -10.50 -0.72 11.89
C PHE A 78 -11.24 0.59 12.18
N PRO A 79 -10.79 1.71 11.59
CA PRO A 79 -11.45 2.99 11.80
C PRO A 79 -12.81 3.03 11.07
N ASP A 80 -13.72 3.84 11.60
CA ASP A 80 -15.03 4.06 10.99
C ASP A 80 -14.90 4.77 9.63
N GLY A 81 -15.88 4.54 8.76
CA GLY A 81 -16.03 5.27 7.51
C GLY A 81 -15.32 4.66 6.31
N LEU A 82 -14.61 3.54 6.47
CA LEU A 82 -13.99 2.86 5.35
C LEU A 82 -14.96 1.93 4.64
N PRO A 83 -14.98 1.91 3.29
CA PRO A 83 -15.67 0.86 2.54
C PRO A 83 -15.09 -0.52 2.87
N ALA A 84 -15.88 -1.56 2.65
CA ALA A 84 -15.49 -2.94 3.00
C ALA A 84 -14.15 -3.37 2.41
N ASN A 85 -13.87 -2.99 1.17
CA ASN A 85 -12.59 -3.33 0.51
C ASN A 85 -11.40 -2.67 1.21
N ASP A 86 -11.57 -1.42 1.67
CA ASP A 86 -10.49 -0.68 2.32
C ASP A 86 -10.32 -1.13 3.77
N VAL A 87 -11.37 -1.63 4.42
CA VAL A 87 -11.27 -2.28 5.73
C VAL A 87 -10.30 -3.46 5.68
N VAL A 88 -10.43 -4.32 4.67
CA VAL A 88 -9.54 -5.48 4.50
C VAL A 88 -8.09 -5.04 4.29
N ILE A 89 -7.86 -3.99 3.51
CA ILE A 89 -6.53 -3.40 3.32
C ILE A 89 -5.96 -2.91 4.64
N PHE A 90 -6.74 -2.15 5.40
CA PHE A 90 -6.30 -1.64 6.70
C PHE A 90 -5.97 -2.77 7.69
N GLN A 91 -6.82 -3.81 7.74
CA GLN A 91 -6.59 -4.96 8.61
C GLN A 91 -5.33 -5.74 8.24
N ALA A 92 -4.97 -5.80 6.95
CA ALA A 92 -3.70 -6.39 6.52
C ALA A 92 -2.51 -5.55 7.00
N ALA A 93 -2.62 -4.22 6.94
CA ALA A 93 -1.59 -3.33 7.46
C ALA A 93 -1.39 -3.51 8.97
N LEU A 94 -2.48 -3.67 9.74
CA LEU A 94 -2.39 -4.01 11.16
C LEU A 94 -1.73 -5.37 11.40
N ALA A 95 -2.08 -6.37 10.61
CA ALA A 95 -1.55 -7.73 10.75
C ALA A 95 -0.03 -7.77 10.61
N CYS A 96 0.55 -6.95 9.74
CA CYS A 96 2.00 -6.87 9.57
C CYS A 96 2.66 -5.83 10.49
N ARG A 97 1.93 -5.25 11.42
CA ARG A 97 2.41 -4.18 12.32
C ARG A 97 3.01 -3.00 11.56
N ALA A 98 2.33 -2.56 10.51
CA ALA A 98 2.79 -1.45 9.71
C ALA A 98 2.93 -0.18 10.56
N THR A 99 4.01 0.55 10.34
CA THR A 99 4.17 1.91 10.85
C THR A 99 3.48 2.90 9.93
N HIS A 100 3.45 2.58 8.63
CA HIS A 100 2.88 3.43 7.58
C HIS A 100 2.01 2.60 6.64
N LEU A 101 0.90 3.20 6.20
CA LEU A 101 0.08 2.71 5.10
C LEU A 101 0.09 3.79 4.02
N LEU A 102 0.67 3.48 2.86
CA LEU A 102 0.77 4.42 1.75
C LEU A 102 -0.38 4.16 0.76
N THR A 103 -1.12 5.21 0.46
CA THR A 103 -2.25 5.15 -0.46
C THR A 103 -2.40 6.44 -1.26
N GLY A 104 -2.91 6.32 -2.47
CA GLY A 104 -3.34 7.47 -3.29
C GLY A 104 -4.85 7.70 -3.25
N ASP A 105 -5.59 6.88 -2.50
CA ASP A 105 -7.04 6.98 -2.39
C ASP A 105 -7.44 8.02 -1.35
N LEU A 106 -7.44 9.29 -1.76
CA LEU A 106 -7.81 10.40 -0.89
C LEU A 106 -9.32 10.46 -0.63
N HIS A 107 -10.13 9.83 -1.46
CA HIS A 107 -11.58 9.80 -1.29
C HIS A 107 -11.97 8.99 -0.05
N HIS A 108 -11.42 7.78 0.10
CA HIS A 108 -11.76 6.90 1.22
C HIS A 108 -10.87 7.12 2.44
N PHE A 109 -9.56 7.28 2.23
CA PHE A 109 -8.60 7.44 3.34
C PHE A 109 -8.36 8.89 3.74
N GLY A 110 -8.79 9.87 2.93
CA GLY A 110 -8.52 11.29 3.19
C GLY A 110 -8.77 11.75 4.63
N PRO A 111 -9.95 11.44 5.21
CA PRO A 111 -10.25 11.83 6.59
C PRO A 111 -9.34 11.21 7.66
N LEU A 112 -8.62 10.15 7.31
CA LEU A 112 -7.76 9.38 8.21
C LEU A 112 -6.28 9.68 8.02
N MET A 113 -5.93 10.47 7.01
CA MET A 113 -4.54 10.76 6.67
C MET A 113 -3.81 11.49 7.80
N ASN A 114 -2.61 11.03 8.11
CA ASN A 114 -1.74 11.64 9.12
C ASN A 114 -2.39 11.78 10.51
N ARG A 115 -3.25 10.84 10.87
CA ARG A 115 -3.96 10.85 12.16
C ARG A 115 -3.79 9.52 12.90
N PRO A 116 -2.57 9.16 13.33
CA PRO A 116 -2.32 7.85 13.94
C PRO A 116 -3.13 7.58 15.21
N VAL A 117 -3.62 8.62 15.88
CA VAL A 117 -4.48 8.46 17.06
C VAL A 117 -5.80 7.75 16.71
N VAL A 118 -6.35 7.97 15.52
CA VAL A 118 -7.61 7.34 15.09
C VAL A 118 -7.39 6.13 14.19
N THR A 119 -6.15 5.84 13.81
CA THR A 119 -5.80 4.73 12.92
C THR A 119 -4.86 3.73 13.58
N PHE A 120 -5.04 3.49 14.87
CA PHE A 120 -4.35 2.44 15.63
C PHE A 120 -2.82 2.53 15.50
N SER A 121 -2.29 3.76 15.54
CA SER A 121 -0.86 4.09 15.45
C SER A 121 -0.25 3.89 14.06
N ILE A 122 -1.04 3.58 13.04
CA ILE A 122 -0.56 3.55 11.66
C ILE A 122 -0.65 4.96 11.06
N ILE A 123 0.45 5.44 10.49
CA ILE A 123 0.47 6.73 9.79
C ILE A 123 0.04 6.49 8.34
N ILE A 124 -1.16 6.94 7.98
CA ILE A 124 -1.65 6.85 6.61
C ILE A 124 -1.19 8.08 5.85
N GLN A 125 -0.45 7.88 4.77
CA GLN A 125 0.16 8.96 4.00
C GLN A 125 0.10 8.68 2.51
N THR A 126 0.21 9.74 1.72
CA THR A 126 0.56 9.60 0.30
C THR A 126 2.04 9.23 0.16
N VAL A 127 2.39 8.71 -1.01
CA VAL A 127 3.80 8.42 -1.33
C VAL A 127 4.65 9.69 -1.21
N ALA A 128 4.15 10.83 -1.71
CA ALA A 128 4.87 12.09 -1.65
C ALA A 128 5.12 12.56 -0.21
N GLU A 129 4.11 12.45 0.65
CA GLU A 129 4.25 12.80 2.08
C GLU A 129 5.28 11.92 2.77
N PHE A 130 5.22 10.61 2.51
CA PHE A 130 6.16 9.65 3.06
C PHE A 130 7.60 9.97 2.66
N LEU A 131 7.85 10.18 1.37
CA LEU A 131 9.19 10.52 0.86
C LEU A 131 9.72 11.83 1.44
N ALA A 132 8.85 12.80 1.71
CA ALA A 132 9.24 14.07 2.30
C ALA A 132 9.72 13.93 3.75
N THR A 133 9.38 12.86 4.43
CA THR A 133 9.78 12.61 5.83
C THR A 133 11.00 11.71 5.98
N LEU A 134 11.54 11.21 4.90
CA LEU A 134 12.73 10.36 4.92
C LEU A 134 14.02 11.16 5.05
#